data_1bfb8b1ba8b0d3baf50a2ad5da463b08
#
_entry.id   1bfb8b1ba8b0d3baf50a2ad5da463b08
#
_cell.length_a   1.000
_cell.length_b   1.000
_cell.length_c   1.000
_cell.angle_alpha   90.00
_cell.angle_beta   90.00
_cell.angle_gamma   90.00
#
_symmetry.space_group_name_H-M   'P 1'
#
loop_
_entity.id
_entity.type
_entity.pdbx_description
1 polymer ?
#
loop_
_entity_poly.entity_id
_entity_poly.type
_entity_poly.pdbx_seq_one_letter_code
_entity_poly.pdbx_strand_id
1 'polypeptide(L)'
;MKFLNRAIHRLQTTDEKVREHAKNRVATIYGNMALSSNPLTYENIESIFDQDRAPSGLPLSKVLEVLSLRRLHGDISERVGRLGKRSILKLHQDLFEGTGKGGVLRENSANLPGSAFMPPPAILVEDELEGLLQWWHDPSPLHPFERAVL
;
A
#
# COMPACT_ATOMS: atom_id res chain seq x y z
N MET A 1 10.84 20.10 -16.15
CA MET A 1 9.57 19.54 -16.65
C MET A 1 9.69 18.69 -17.91
N LYS A 2 10.28 19.13 -19.03
CA LYS A 2 10.40 18.30 -20.27
C LYS A 2 11.16 16.97 -20.10
N PHE A 3 12.11 16.90 -19.18
CA PHE A 3 12.92 15.70 -18.94
C PHE A 3 12.12 14.61 -18.18
N LEU A 4 11.33 15.02 -17.20
CA LEU A 4 10.48 14.15 -16.41
C LEU A 4 9.36 13.54 -17.27
N ASN A 5 8.72 14.33 -18.12
CA ASN A 5 7.69 13.87 -19.05
C ASN A 5 8.24 12.87 -20.09
N ARG A 6 9.49 13.03 -20.56
CA ARG A 6 10.17 12.04 -21.41
C ARG A 6 10.47 10.73 -20.68
N ALA A 7 10.85 10.82 -19.40
CA ALA A 7 11.10 9.64 -18.58
C ALA A 7 9.80 8.87 -18.33
N ILE A 8 8.72 9.57 -17.98
CA ILE A 8 7.40 8.98 -17.78
C ILE A 8 6.87 8.34 -19.06
N HIS A 9 6.98 8.99 -20.20
CA HIS A 9 6.53 8.45 -21.49
C HIS A 9 7.32 7.20 -21.89
N ARG A 10 8.62 7.14 -21.61
CA ARG A 10 9.44 5.94 -21.82
C ARG A 10 9.08 4.80 -20.86
N LEU A 11 8.56 5.12 -19.66
CA LEU A 11 8.09 4.13 -18.69
C LEU A 11 6.75 3.48 -19.07
N GLN A 12 5.96 4.09 -19.92
CA GLN A 12 4.62 3.61 -20.28
C GLN A 12 4.57 2.68 -21.53
N THR A 13 5.67 2.49 -22.26
CA THR A 13 5.58 2.01 -23.65
C THR A 13 6.18 0.63 -23.97
N THR A 14 6.45 -0.26 -23.01
CA THR A 14 6.95 -1.62 -23.39
C THR A 14 6.45 -2.73 -22.49
N ASP A 15 5.98 -3.84 -23.13
CA ASP A 15 5.62 -5.12 -22.50
C ASP A 15 6.72 -5.70 -21.57
N GLU A 16 7.97 -5.34 -21.85
CA GLU A 16 9.13 -5.69 -21.04
C GLU A 16 9.04 -5.11 -19.61
N LYS A 17 8.45 -3.93 -19.48
CA LYS A 17 8.24 -3.24 -18.20
C LYS A 17 7.07 -3.78 -17.39
N VAL A 18 6.08 -4.34 -18.05
CA VAL A 18 5.00 -5.07 -17.34
C VAL A 18 5.59 -6.33 -16.71
N ARG A 19 6.55 -7.01 -17.40
CA ARG A 19 7.29 -8.14 -16.83
C ARG A 19 8.24 -7.74 -15.72
N GLU A 20 8.89 -6.59 -15.86
CA GLU A 20 9.77 -6.02 -14.82
C GLU A 20 8.94 -5.56 -13.62
N HIS A 21 7.75 -5.02 -13.85
CA HIS A 21 6.80 -4.69 -12.79
C HIS A 21 6.30 -5.94 -12.06
N ALA A 22 6.08 -7.05 -12.78
CA ALA A 22 5.74 -8.33 -12.17
C ALA A 22 6.90 -8.91 -11.35
N LYS A 23 8.14 -8.79 -11.80
CA LYS A 23 9.34 -9.18 -11.03
C LYS A 23 9.56 -8.30 -9.80
N ASN A 24 9.15 -7.03 -9.85
CA ASN A 24 9.30 -6.10 -8.73
C ASN A 24 8.20 -6.23 -7.65
N ARG A 25 7.19 -7.10 -7.83
CA ARG A 25 6.11 -7.28 -6.84
C ARG A 25 6.64 -7.76 -5.49
N VAL A 26 7.48 -8.79 -5.51
CA VAL A 26 8.07 -9.33 -4.28
C VAL A 26 8.94 -8.28 -3.61
N ALA A 27 9.74 -7.53 -4.38
CA ALA A 27 10.59 -6.45 -3.87
C ALA A 27 9.76 -5.32 -3.26
N THR A 28 8.64 -4.94 -3.89
CA THR A 28 7.74 -3.90 -3.37
C THR A 28 7.10 -4.35 -2.05
N ILE A 29 6.61 -5.58 -1.99
CA ILE A 29 6.02 -6.12 -0.76
C ILE A 29 7.07 -6.22 0.34
N TYR A 30 8.26 -6.73 0.02
CA TYR A 30 9.38 -6.80 0.96
C TYR A 30 9.74 -5.41 1.51
N GLY A 31 9.87 -4.40 0.65
CA GLY A 31 10.15 -3.04 1.08
C GLY A 31 9.09 -2.47 2.02
N ASN A 32 7.81 -2.64 1.71
CA ASN A 32 6.71 -2.21 2.57
C ASN A 32 6.72 -2.93 3.93
N MET A 33 6.97 -4.22 3.93
CA MET A 33 7.02 -5.02 5.15
C MET A 33 8.25 -4.69 6.00
N ALA A 34 9.40 -4.44 5.38
CA ALA A 34 10.62 -4.01 6.07
C ALA A 34 10.44 -2.67 6.79
N LEU A 35 9.75 -1.70 6.16
CA LEU A 35 9.39 -0.42 6.77
C LEU A 35 8.49 -0.59 8.01
N SER A 36 7.70 -1.66 8.05
CA SER A 36 6.84 -1.99 9.19
C SER A 36 7.52 -2.88 10.24
N SER A 37 8.84 -2.99 10.22
CA SER A 37 9.63 -3.84 11.11
C SER A 37 9.18 -5.32 11.08
N ASN A 38 8.73 -5.79 9.92
CA ASN A 38 8.34 -7.18 9.73
C ASN A 38 9.60 -8.07 9.61
N PRO A 39 9.68 -9.19 10.34
CA PRO A 39 10.87 -10.04 10.36
C PRO A 39 11.02 -10.94 9.12
N LEU A 40 10.13 -10.87 8.13
CA LEU A 40 10.21 -11.71 6.94
C LEU A 40 11.39 -11.32 6.05
N THR A 41 12.13 -12.32 5.60
CA THR A 41 13.17 -12.13 4.58
C THR A 41 12.56 -12.05 3.18
N TYR A 42 13.36 -11.59 2.23
CA TYR A 42 12.95 -11.55 0.81
C TYR A 42 12.54 -12.96 0.33
N GLU A 43 13.34 -13.97 0.66
CA GLU A 43 13.11 -15.37 0.26
C GLU A 43 11.83 -15.94 0.90
N ASN A 44 11.49 -15.52 2.12
CA ASN A 44 10.22 -15.90 2.75
C ASN A 44 9.03 -15.37 1.94
N ILE A 45 9.10 -14.12 1.51
CA ILE A 45 8.03 -13.47 0.73
C ILE A 45 7.94 -14.09 -0.65
N GLU A 46 9.09 -14.32 -1.32
CA GLU A 46 9.15 -14.98 -2.62
C GLU A 46 8.54 -16.39 -2.56
N SER A 47 8.89 -17.18 -1.54
CA SER A 47 8.33 -18.52 -1.34
C SER A 47 6.79 -18.52 -1.19
N ILE A 48 6.25 -17.56 -0.43
CA ILE A 48 4.81 -17.42 -0.26
C ILE A 48 4.14 -16.89 -1.54
N PHE A 49 4.78 -15.91 -2.18
CA PHE A 49 4.19 -15.16 -3.27
C PHE A 49 4.18 -15.93 -4.61
N ASP A 50 5.32 -16.52 -4.97
CA ASP A 50 5.53 -17.16 -6.28
C ASP A 50 5.38 -18.68 -6.22
N GLN A 51 5.67 -19.31 -5.06
CA GLN A 51 5.68 -20.76 -4.93
C GLN A 51 4.49 -21.31 -4.12
N ASP A 52 3.61 -20.44 -3.60
CA ASP A 52 2.50 -20.81 -2.70
C ASP A 52 2.95 -21.67 -1.50
N ARG A 53 4.16 -21.47 -1.02
CA ARG A 53 4.75 -22.24 0.09
C ARG A 53 5.03 -21.34 1.29
N ALA A 54 4.41 -21.66 2.41
CA ALA A 54 4.73 -21.02 3.68
C ALA A 54 5.99 -21.64 4.28
N PRO A 55 7.08 -20.87 4.49
CA PRO A 55 8.26 -21.35 5.20
C PRO A 55 7.90 -21.81 6.61
N SER A 56 8.61 -22.85 7.10
CA SER A 56 8.38 -23.37 8.43
C SER A 56 8.73 -22.35 9.51
N GLY A 57 7.98 -22.35 10.60
CA GLY A 57 8.24 -21.47 11.75
C GLY A 57 7.72 -20.04 11.63
N LEU A 58 7.09 -19.67 10.51
CA LEU A 58 6.45 -18.37 10.40
C LEU A 58 5.09 -18.34 11.07
N PRO A 59 4.74 -17.26 11.80
CA PRO A 59 3.40 -17.06 12.30
C PRO A 59 2.39 -16.99 11.15
N LEU A 60 1.26 -17.67 11.28
CA LEU A 60 0.19 -17.68 10.25
C LEU A 60 -0.24 -16.26 9.87
N SER A 61 -0.31 -15.34 10.83
CA SER A 61 -0.65 -13.94 10.59
C SER A 61 0.27 -13.27 9.57
N LYS A 62 1.57 -13.61 9.57
CA LYS A 62 2.53 -13.08 8.62
C LYS A 62 2.37 -13.65 7.22
N VAL A 63 2.04 -14.92 7.13
CA VAL A 63 1.71 -15.56 5.84
C VAL A 63 0.44 -14.92 5.25
N LEU A 64 -0.59 -14.74 6.06
CA LEU A 64 -1.85 -14.09 5.64
C LEU A 64 -1.63 -12.64 5.18
N GLU A 65 -0.75 -11.90 5.85
CA GLU A 65 -0.39 -10.53 5.47
C GLU A 65 0.23 -10.49 4.07
N VAL A 66 1.19 -11.38 3.77
CA VAL A 66 1.79 -11.48 2.42
C VAL A 66 0.75 -11.84 1.36
N LEU A 67 -0.10 -12.82 1.65
CA LEU A 67 -1.16 -13.24 0.72
C LEU A 67 -2.19 -12.13 0.47
N SER A 68 -2.52 -11.33 1.48
CA SER A 68 -3.40 -10.17 1.34
C SER A 68 -2.77 -9.08 0.48
N LEU A 69 -1.48 -8.78 0.70
CA LEU A 69 -0.72 -7.84 -0.13
C LEU A 69 -0.61 -8.32 -1.58
N ARG A 70 -0.42 -9.62 -1.79
CA ARG A 70 -0.39 -10.24 -3.14
C ARG A 70 -1.70 -9.98 -3.89
N ARG A 71 -2.84 -10.19 -3.25
CA ARG A 71 -4.16 -9.94 -3.85
C ARG A 71 -4.37 -8.46 -4.15
N LEU A 72 -4.07 -7.60 -3.19
CA LEU A 72 -4.28 -6.15 -3.32
C LEU A 72 -3.41 -5.54 -4.39
N HIS A 73 -2.18 -6.02 -4.58
CA HIS A 73 -1.25 -5.46 -5.56
C HIS A 73 -1.79 -5.51 -7.00
N GLY A 74 -2.59 -6.54 -7.35
CA GLY A 74 -3.27 -6.61 -8.65
C GLY A 74 -4.43 -5.63 -8.78
N ASP A 75 -5.15 -5.40 -7.69
CA ASP A 75 -6.41 -4.65 -7.69
C ASP A 75 -6.23 -3.13 -7.48
N ILE A 76 -5.13 -2.70 -6.86
CA ILE A 76 -4.92 -1.27 -6.53
C ILE A 76 -4.90 -0.41 -7.80
N SER A 77 -4.25 -0.83 -8.87
CA SER A 77 -4.14 -0.07 -10.11
C SER A 77 -5.51 0.18 -10.75
N GLU A 78 -6.45 -0.75 -10.62
CA GLU A 78 -7.80 -0.61 -11.15
C GLU A 78 -8.70 0.26 -10.24
N ARG A 79 -8.40 0.31 -8.95
CA ARG A 79 -9.21 1.01 -7.94
C ARG A 79 -8.79 2.46 -7.70
N VAL A 80 -7.55 2.84 -8.04
CA VAL A 80 -7.01 4.19 -7.79
C VAL A 80 -7.83 5.30 -8.47
N GLY A 81 -8.41 5.05 -9.65
CA GLY A 81 -9.28 6.02 -10.33
C GLY A 81 -10.60 6.33 -9.60
N ARG A 82 -10.95 5.56 -8.57
CA ARG A 82 -12.16 5.68 -7.76
C ARG A 82 -11.87 5.74 -6.27
N LEU A 83 -10.76 6.38 -5.90
CA LEU A 83 -10.36 6.49 -4.51
C LEU A 83 -11.40 7.29 -3.72
N GLY A 84 -11.96 6.67 -2.70
CA GLY A 84 -12.93 7.27 -1.79
C GLY A 84 -12.92 6.54 -0.45
N LYS A 85 -13.57 7.09 0.56
CA LYS A 85 -13.63 6.51 1.91
C LYS A 85 -13.99 5.02 1.88
N ARG A 86 -15.06 4.66 1.14
CA ARG A 86 -15.50 3.26 1.03
C ARG A 86 -14.43 2.36 0.41
N SER A 87 -13.75 2.80 -0.66
CA SER A 87 -12.71 2.00 -1.31
C SER A 87 -11.47 1.85 -0.42
N ILE A 88 -11.08 2.90 0.32
CA ILE A 88 -9.98 2.83 1.30
C ILE A 88 -10.32 1.83 2.42
N LEU A 89 -11.52 1.93 3.01
CA LEU A 89 -11.94 1.00 4.06
C LEU A 89 -12.06 -0.43 3.54
N LYS A 90 -12.49 -0.61 2.29
CA LYS A 90 -12.52 -1.94 1.66
C LYS A 90 -11.11 -2.49 1.45
N LEU A 91 -10.16 -1.70 0.95
CA LEU A 91 -8.77 -2.11 0.84
C LEU A 91 -8.17 -2.47 2.21
N HIS A 92 -8.47 -1.66 3.23
CA HIS A 92 -8.07 -1.94 4.61
C HIS A 92 -8.67 -3.25 5.14
N GLN A 93 -9.95 -3.51 4.85
CA GLN A 93 -10.60 -4.78 5.19
C GLN A 93 -9.91 -5.97 4.52
N ASP A 94 -9.63 -5.84 3.21
CA ASP A 94 -9.00 -6.91 2.42
C ASP A 94 -7.56 -7.18 2.88
N LEU A 95 -6.83 -6.11 3.28
CA LEU A 95 -5.47 -6.23 3.83
C LEU A 95 -5.45 -7.00 5.17
N PHE A 96 -6.42 -6.73 6.02
CA PHE A 96 -6.53 -7.33 7.36
C PHE A 96 -7.52 -8.52 7.40
N GLU A 97 -7.81 -9.13 6.24
CA GLU A 97 -8.67 -10.31 6.18
C GLU A 97 -8.16 -11.42 7.10
N GLY A 98 -9.08 -12.00 7.87
CA GLY A 98 -8.77 -13.02 8.86
C GLY A 98 -8.28 -12.50 10.23
N THR A 99 -8.05 -11.20 10.39
CA THR A 99 -7.64 -10.62 11.68
C THR A 99 -8.79 -9.96 12.45
N GLY A 100 -9.92 -9.70 11.78
CA GLY A 100 -11.08 -8.98 12.34
C GLY A 100 -10.86 -7.48 12.60
N LYS A 101 -9.74 -6.91 12.13
CA LYS A 101 -9.35 -5.52 12.42
C LYS A 101 -9.46 -4.57 11.23
N GLY A 102 -9.84 -5.07 10.04
CA GLY A 102 -9.90 -4.29 8.83
C GLY A 102 -11.25 -3.62 8.58
N GLY A 103 -11.27 -2.59 7.73
CA GLY A 103 -12.49 -2.00 7.19
C GLY A 103 -13.16 -0.94 8.04
N VAL A 104 -12.57 -0.57 9.18
CA VAL A 104 -13.10 0.43 10.10
C VAL A 104 -12.04 1.49 10.43
N LEU A 105 -12.48 2.69 10.72
CA LEU A 105 -11.62 3.70 11.32
C LEU A 105 -11.35 3.32 12.78
N ARG A 106 -10.15 3.66 13.26
CA ARG A 106 -9.79 3.39 14.65
C ARG A 106 -10.63 4.23 15.63
N GLU A 107 -11.00 3.62 16.72
CA GLU A 107 -11.72 4.28 17.82
C GLU A 107 -10.79 4.69 18.97
N ASN A 108 -9.56 4.19 18.95
CA ASN A 108 -8.58 4.44 19.99
C ASN A 108 -7.40 5.27 19.46
N SER A 109 -6.68 5.92 20.37
CA SER A 109 -5.43 6.61 20.04
C SER A 109 -4.42 5.63 19.49
N ALA A 110 -3.70 6.06 18.44
CA ALA A 110 -2.57 5.33 17.89
C ALA A 110 -1.26 5.95 18.38
N ASN A 111 -0.26 5.13 18.56
CA ASN A 111 1.10 5.58 18.87
C ASN A 111 2.07 4.90 17.90
N LEU A 112 3.09 5.64 17.45
CA LEU A 112 4.17 5.12 16.63
C LEU A 112 5.42 4.98 17.50
N PRO A 113 5.77 3.76 17.96
CA PRO A 113 6.94 3.56 18.80
C PRO A 113 8.21 4.08 18.10
N GLY A 114 9.01 4.86 18.82
CA GLY A 114 10.25 5.44 18.29
C GLY A 114 10.08 6.67 17.41
N SER A 115 8.87 7.19 17.25
CA SER A 115 8.59 8.42 16.49
C SER A 115 8.11 9.54 17.41
N ALA A 116 8.56 10.78 17.15
CA ALA A 116 7.99 11.97 17.78
C ALA A 116 6.66 12.40 17.13
N PHE A 117 6.28 11.81 16.00
CA PHE A 117 5.01 12.08 15.34
C PHE A 117 3.84 11.53 16.16
N MET A 118 2.89 12.39 16.44
CA MET A 118 1.64 12.02 17.11
C MET A 118 0.52 11.94 16.06
N PRO A 119 -0.01 10.73 15.79
CA PRO A 119 -1.18 10.59 14.93
C PRO A 119 -2.38 11.40 15.45
N PRO A 120 -3.27 11.88 14.58
CA PRO A 120 -4.45 12.63 15.00
C PRO A 120 -5.28 11.82 16.00
N PRO A 121 -6.00 12.47 16.93
CA PRO A 121 -6.95 11.80 17.80
C PRO A 121 -7.98 10.97 17.00
N ALA A 122 -8.46 9.85 17.58
CA ALA A 122 -9.39 8.96 16.88
C ALA A 122 -10.63 9.68 16.34
N ILE A 123 -11.14 10.63 17.10
CA ILE A 123 -12.33 11.43 16.75
C ILE A 123 -12.14 12.30 15.49
N LEU A 124 -10.90 12.66 15.14
CA LEU A 124 -10.58 13.48 13.98
C LEU A 124 -10.20 12.65 12.74
N VAL A 125 -10.03 11.34 12.87
CA VAL A 125 -9.55 10.49 11.75
C VAL A 125 -10.49 10.53 10.56
N GLU A 126 -11.78 10.62 10.79
CA GLU A 126 -12.78 10.70 9.71
C GLU A 126 -12.64 12.01 8.94
N ASP A 127 -12.57 13.14 9.64
CA ASP A 127 -12.43 14.47 9.05
C ASP A 127 -11.08 14.59 8.29
N GLU A 128 -10.00 14.06 8.85
CA GLU A 128 -8.68 14.03 8.20
C GLU A 128 -8.69 13.18 6.92
N LEU A 129 -9.38 12.05 6.94
CA LEU A 129 -9.54 11.21 5.75
C LEU A 129 -10.37 11.93 4.67
N GLU A 130 -11.43 12.63 5.05
CA GLU A 130 -12.24 13.41 4.12
C GLU A 130 -11.45 14.57 3.54
N GLY A 131 -10.68 15.28 4.34
CA GLY A 131 -9.76 16.33 3.91
C GLY A 131 -8.73 15.81 2.90
N LEU A 132 -8.13 14.64 3.17
CA LEU A 132 -7.21 13.97 2.24
C LEU A 132 -7.90 13.64 0.90
N LEU A 133 -9.12 13.12 0.94
CA LEU A 133 -9.88 12.78 -0.27
C LEU A 133 -10.28 14.02 -1.07
N GLN A 134 -10.66 15.11 -0.43
CA GLN A 134 -10.91 16.39 -1.08
C GLN A 134 -9.63 16.88 -1.77
N TRP A 135 -8.50 16.90 -1.08
CA TRP A 135 -7.22 17.26 -1.66
C TRP A 135 -6.82 16.33 -2.83
N TRP A 136 -7.09 15.03 -2.72
CA TRP A 136 -6.81 14.05 -3.79
C TRP A 136 -7.62 14.34 -5.06
N HIS A 137 -8.89 14.68 -4.91
CA HIS A 137 -9.80 14.95 -6.03
C HIS A 137 -9.75 16.39 -6.54
N ASP A 138 -9.10 17.28 -5.82
CA ASP A 138 -8.95 18.67 -6.25
C ASP A 138 -8.19 18.75 -7.58
N PRO A 139 -8.74 19.42 -8.61
CA PRO A 139 -8.07 19.63 -9.88
C PRO A 139 -6.86 20.53 -9.66
N SER A 140 -5.69 19.95 -9.52
CA SER A 140 -4.45 20.68 -9.34
C SER A 140 -3.66 20.71 -10.64
N PRO A 141 -3.05 21.86 -11.01
CA PRO A 141 -2.14 21.95 -12.14
C PRO A 141 -0.80 21.24 -11.86
N LEU A 142 -0.56 20.81 -10.61
CA LEU A 142 0.66 20.13 -10.22
C LEU A 142 0.72 18.72 -10.78
N HIS A 143 1.91 18.32 -11.20
CA HIS A 143 2.15 16.95 -11.62
C HIS A 143 1.93 15.98 -10.43
N PRO A 144 1.42 14.74 -10.64
CA PRO A 144 1.20 13.79 -9.55
C PRO A 144 2.41 13.56 -8.63
N PHE A 145 3.63 13.59 -9.17
CA PHE A 145 4.85 13.49 -8.36
C PHE A 145 5.07 14.71 -7.46
N GLU A 146 4.75 15.92 -7.94
CA GLU A 146 4.86 17.14 -7.13
C GLU A 146 3.83 17.09 -5.99
N ARG A 147 2.62 16.59 -6.26
CA ARG A 147 1.59 16.37 -5.23
C ARG A 147 1.98 15.31 -4.19
N ALA A 148 2.69 14.28 -4.59
CA ALA A 148 3.11 13.21 -3.68
C ALA A 148 4.20 13.65 -2.68
N VAL A 149 4.83 14.81 -2.90
CA VAL A 149 5.91 15.35 -2.05
C VAL A 149 5.40 16.45 -1.11
N LEU A 150 4.20 16.99 -1.36
CA LEU A 150 3.53 17.98 -0.50
C LEU A 150 2.83 17.31 0.67
#